data_a12ee0de287face6caa029d028b20a69
#
_entry.id   a12ee0de287face6caa029d028b20a69
#
_cell.length_a   1.000
_cell.length_b   1.000
_cell.length_c   1.000
_cell.angle_alpha   90.00
_cell.angle_beta   90.00
_cell.angle_gamma   90.00
#
_symmetry.space_group_name_H-M   'P 1'
#
loop_
_entity.id
_entity.type
_entity.pdbx_description
1 polymer ?
#
loop_
_entity_poly.entity_id
_entity_poly.type
_entity_poly.pdbx_seq_one_letter_code
_entity_poly.pdbx_strand_id
1 'polypeptide(L)'
;MSLPKRKHPRLKNHDYSEPGAYFVTVCTKNKAHILSRIVTADPSPVRRDALIPPRVQLLPAGKIVDDFIRRTETVYKDVTVDAYVIMPNHFHIIFHIHAPKNGGGMGASRPTIHQMVRAIKTGTTRQLGYSIWHTSYYDHVIRGARDYDEILRYIQNNPAKWHLDQFYIPDGEDHP
;
A
#
# COMPACT_ATOMS: atom_id res chain seq x y z
N MET A 1 15.74 3.57 5.53
CA MET A 1 16.01 2.60 4.43
C MET A 1 15.52 3.24 3.15
N SER A 2 16.34 3.38 2.14
CA SER A 2 15.92 3.92 0.84
C SER A 2 15.42 2.74 0.00
N LEU A 3 14.17 2.79 -0.50
CA LEU A 3 13.68 1.80 -1.44
C LEU A 3 14.55 1.80 -2.72
N PRO A 4 14.83 0.65 -3.33
CA PRO A 4 15.68 0.57 -4.50
C PRO A 4 15.09 1.41 -5.65
N LYS A 5 15.86 2.41 -6.12
CA LYS A 5 15.52 3.21 -7.30
C LYS A 5 15.62 2.32 -8.54
N ARG A 6 14.49 1.87 -9.08
CA ARG A 6 14.44 1.13 -10.34
C ARG A 6 14.28 2.07 -11.53
N LYS A 7 15.09 1.86 -12.58
CA LYS A 7 14.96 2.53 -13.88
C LYS A 7 13.66 2.16 -14.61
N HIS A 8 13.13 0.95 -14.33
CA HIS A 8 11.87 0.43 -14.88
C HIS A 8 10.98 -0.06 -13.72
N PRO A 9 9.67 0.29 -13.69
CA PRO A 9 8.77 -0.05 -12.60
C PRO A 9 8.47 -1.55 -12.49
N ARG A 10 8.85 -2.39 -13.48
CA ARG A 10 8.60 -3.83 -13.50
C ARG A 10 9.84 -4.63 -13.86
N LEU A 11 9.96 -5.81 -13.23
CA LEU A 11 10.97 -6.79 -13.66
C LEU A 11 10.60 -7.32 -15.04
N LYS A 12 11.53 -7.19 -16.01
CA LYS A 12 11.40 -7.88 -17.29
C LYS A 12 11.43 -9.39 -17.03
N ASN A 13 10.50 -10.15 -17.62
CA ASN A 13 10.39 -11.60 -17.54
C ASN A 13 10.01 -12.17 -16.16
N HIS A 14 9.36 -11.40 -15.26
CA HIS A 14 8.77 -11.94 -14.04
C HIS A 14 7.27 -12.10 -14.22
N ASP A 15 6.76 -13.31 -13.93
CA ASP A 15 5.32 -13.58 -13.90
C ASP A 15 4.75 -13.16 -12.56
N TYR A 16 4.00 -12.05 -12.54
CA TYR A 16 3.35 -11.49 -11.36
C TYR A 16 2.11 -12.28 -10.88
N SER A 17 1.87 -13.46 -11.42
CA SER A 17 0.93 -14.47 -10.93
C SER A 17 1.59 -15.61 -10.16
N GLU A 18 2.93 -15.63 -10.09
CA GLU A 18 3.66 -16.63 -9.32
C GLU A 18 3.37 -16.52 -7.81
N PRO A 19 3.28 -17.66 -7.10
CA PRO A 19 3.19 -17.64 -5.65
C PRO A 19 4.36 -16.91 -5.00
N GLY A 20 4.06 -16.10 -3.99
CA GLY A 20 5.07 -15.30 -3.30
C GLY A 20 4.49 -14.02 -2.71
N ALA A 21 5.34 -13.30 -1.99
CA ALA A 21 4.99 -12.03 -1.38
C ALA A 21 5.47 -10.86 -2.25
N TYR A 22 4.62 -9.86 -2.40
CA TYR A 22 4.83 -8.69 -3.24
C TYR A 22 4.53 -7.42 -2.46
N PHE A 23 5.51 -6.56 -2.33
CA PHE A 23 5.33 -5.22 -1.79
C PHE A 23 4.92 -4.26 -2.90
N VAL A 24 3.87 -3.49 -2.66
CA VAL A 24 3.33 -2.53 -3.62
C VAL A 24 3.14 -1.17 -2.98
N THR A 25 3.45 -0.11 -3.74
CA THR A 25 3.17 1.28 -3.38
C THR A 25 2.33 1.94 -4.46
N VAL A 26 1.19 2.49 -4.08
CA VAL A 26 0.27 3.21 -4.98
C VAL A 26 0.10 4.63 -4.50
N CYS A 27 0.43 5.60 -5.34
CA CYS A 27 0.38 7.02 -5.01
C CYS A 27 -0.87 7.70 -5.58
N THR A 28 -1.32 8.74 -4.90
CA THR A 28 -2.30 9.67 -5.44
C THR A 28 -1.71 10.52 -6.57
N LYS A 29 -2.57 11.05 -7.43
CA LYS A 29 -2.20 12.03 -8.46
C LYS A 29 -1.66 13.28 -7.76
N ASN A 30 -0.54 13.82 -8.29
CA ASN A 30 0.14 15.00 -7.74
C ASN A 30 0.50 14.87 -6.25
N LYS A 31 0.60 13.65 -5.72
CA LYS A 31 0.85 13.36 -4.30
C LYS A 31 -0.10 14.07 -3.33
N ALA A 32 -1.35 14.29 -3.75
CA ALA A 32 -2.37 14.97 -2.95
C ALA A 32 -2.65 14.24 -1.62
N HIS A 33 -2.65 14.94 -0.49
CA HIS A 33 -2.88 14.41 0.86
C HIS A 33 -4.38 14.21 1.13
N ILE A 34 -5.00 13.24 0.45
CA ILE A 34 -6.46 13.01 0.48
C ILE A 34 -6.87 11.68 1.10
N LEU A 35 -5.91 10.80 1.42
CA LEU A 35 -6.24 9.47 1.93
C LEU A 35 -6.28 9.43 3.46
N SER A 36 -5.33 10.08 4.13
CA SER A 36 -5.25 10.07 5.59
C SER A 36 -4.56 11.32 6.13
N ARG A 37 -4.57 11.43 7.46
CA ARG A 37 -3.73 12.37 8.22
C ARG A 37 -2.94 11.59 9.26
N ILE A 38 -1.71 12.02 9.50
CA ILE A 38 -0.91 11.51 10.60
C ILE A 38 -1.20 12.38 11.82
N VAL A 39 -1.83 11.77 12.82
CA VAL A 39 -2.20 12.46 14.07
C VAL A 39 -1.18 12.06 15.12
N THR A 40 -0.41 13.03 15.58
CA THR A 40 0.39 12.91 16.79
C THR A 40 -0.53 13.16 17.98
N ALA A 41 -0.37 12.41 19.06
CA ALA A 41 -1.11 12.73 20.28
C ALA A 41 -0.77 14.15 20.72
N ASP A 42 -1.82 14.91 21.04
CA ASP A 42 -1.69 16.23 21.63
C ASP A 42 -0.79 16.12 22.88
N PRO A 43 0.25 16.95 23.01
CA PRO A 43 1.06 16.99 24.22
C PRO A 43 0.25 17.61 25.37
N SER A 44 -0.83 16.93 25.77
CA SER A 44 -1.56 17.30 26.99
C SER A 44 -0.62 17.22 28.18
N PRO A 45 -0.50 18.28 29.01
CA PRO A 45 0.48 18.36 30.09
C PRO A 45 0.30 17.30 31.19
N VAL A 46 -0.75 16.48 31.11
CA VAL A 46 -1.14 15.52 32.16
C VAL A 46 -0.47 14.14 32.01
N ARG A 47 0.16 13.82 30.85
CA ARG A 47 0.83 12.53 30.62
C ARG A 47 2.17 12.71 29.92
N ARG A 48 3.18 13.15 30.63
CA ARG A 48 4.56 13.31 30.10
C ARG A 48 5.32 12.00 29.81
N ASP A 49 4.79 10.85 30.22
CA ASP A 49 5.57 9.60 30.24
C ASP A 49 5.12 8.55 29.19
N ALA A 50 4.14 8.84 28.35
CA ALA A 50 3.74 7.93 27.28
C ALA A 50 3.93 8.58 25.91
N LEU A 51 5.01 8.25 25.22
CA LEU A 51 5.15 8.50 23.78
C LEU A 51 4.06 7.70 23.05
N ILE A 52 2.88 8.30 22.87
CA ILE A 52 1.83 7.69 22.06
C ILE A 52 2.31 7.75 20.60
N PRO A 53 2.48 6.61 19.92
CA PRO A 53 2.94 6.61 18.55
C PRO A 53 1.94 7.33 17.64
N PRO A 54 2.41 8.03 16.60
CA PRO A 54 1.54 8.66 15.63
C PRO A 54 0.53 7.66 15.06
N ARG A 55 -0.73 8.10 14.93
CA ARG A 55 -1.82 7.28 14.38
C ARG A 55 -2.24 7.79 13.02
N VAL A 56 -2.61 6.85 12.16
CA VAL A 56 -3.22 7.15 10.87
C VAL A 56 -4.72 7.37 11.08
N GLN A 57 -5.21 8.55 10.73
CA GLN A 57 -6.64 8.85 10.66
C GLN A 57 -7.08 8.89 9.21
N LEU A 58 -7.89 7.92 8.79
CA LEU A 58 -8.39 7.84 7.43
C LEU A 58 -9.39 8.96 7.13
N LEU A 59 -9.18 9.63 5.99
CA LEU A 59 -10.12 10.56 5.37
C LEU A 59 -11.17 9.77 4.55
N PRO A 60 -12.25 10.41 4.06
CA PRO A 60 -13.29 9.71 3.30
C PRO A 60 -12.75 8.85 2.15
N ALA A 61 -11.82 9.38 1.33
CA ALA A 61 -11.19 8.63 0.26
C ALA A 61 -10.36 7.45 0.78
N GLY A 62 -9.63 7.64 1.89
CA GLY A 62 -8.85 6.57 2.52
C GLY A 62 -9.70 5.44 3.07
N LYS A 63 -10.89 5.74 3.61
CA LYS A 63 -11.84 4.71 4.06
C LYS A 63 -12.33 3.83 2.91
N ILE A 64 -12.61 4.45 1.76
CA ILE A 64 -12.97 3.72 0.54
C ILE A 64 -11.81 2.81 0.09
N VAL A 65 -10.57 3.31 0.12
CA VAL A 65 -9.38 2.52 -0.20
C VAL A 65 -9.23 1.34 0.76
N ASP A 66 -9.39 1.56 2.07
CA ASP A 66 -9.35 0.52 3.10
C ASP A 66 -10.37 -0.60 2.82
N ASP A 67 -11.60 -0.23 2.46
CA ASP A 67 -12.64 -1.18 2.10
C ASP A 67 -12.25 -2.05 0.88
N PHE A 68 -11.67 -1.45 -0.17
CA PHE A 68 -11.22 -2.21 -1.34
C PHE A 68 -10.00 -3.08 -1.05
N ILE A 69 -9.07 -2.64 -0.20
CA ILE A 69 -7.95 -3.46 0.24
C ILE A 69 -8.47 -4.70 0.99
N ARG A 70 -9.36 -4.53 1.96
CA ARG A 70 -9.94 -5.64 2.74
C ARG A 70 -10.74 -6.61 1.88
N ARG A 71 -11.42 -6.13 0.86
CA ARG A 71 -12.17 -6.99 -0.08
C ARG A 71 -11.27 -7.85 -0.97
N THR A 72 -9.98 -7.53 -1.10
CA THR A 72 -9.07 -8.30 -1.95
C THR A 72 -9.05 -9.78 -1.59
N GLU A 73 -8.97 -10.12 -0.29
CA GLU A 73 -8.97 -11.51 0.18
C GLU A 73 -10.30 -12.24 -0.05
N THR A 74 -11.42 -11.49 -0.07
CA THR A 74 -12.73 -12.05 -0.36
C THR A 74 -12.90 -12.37 -1.85
N VAL A 75 -12.33 -11.51 -2.72
CA VAL A 75 -12.42 -11.65 -4.18
C VAL A 75 -11.44 -12.69 -4.72
N TYR A 76 -10.23 -12.72 -4.17
CA TYR A 76 -9.13 -13.59 -4.62
C TYR A 76 -8.78 -14.62 -3.56
N LYS A 77 -9.32 -15.85 -3.69
CA LYS A 77 -9.20 -16.92 -2.67
C LYS A 77 -7.76 -17.36 -2.35
N ASP A 78 -6.85 -17.21 -3.32
CA ASP A 78 -5.45 -17.60 -3.16
C ASP A 78 -4.55 -16.37 -2.86
N VAL A 79 -5.12 -15.30 -2.30
CA VAL A 79 -4.41 -14.09 -1.94
C VAL A 79 -4.71 -13.70 -0.51
N THR A 80 -3.68 -13.33 0.24
CA THR A 80 -3.81 -12.62 1.53
C THR A 80 -3.16 -11.23 1.46
N VAL A 81 -3.62 -10.36 2.32
CA VAL A 81 -3.03 -9.04 2.58
C VAL A 81 -2.31 -9.11 3.92
N ASP A 82 -1.01 -9.37 3.88
CA ASP A 82 -0.23 -9.62 5.10
C ASP A 82 -0.04 -8.36 5.94
N ALA A 83 0.13 -7.21 5.28
CA ALA A 83 0.23 -5.91 5.94
C ALA A 83 -0.08 -4.78 4.96
N TYR A 84 -0.60 -3.66 5.47
CA TYR A 84 -0.72 -2.41 4.71
C TYR A 84 -0.76 -1.20 5.62
N VAL A 85 -0.49 -0.02 5.04
CA VAL A 85 -0.68 1.29 5.67
C VAL A 85 -1.15 2.30 4.63
N ILE A 86 -2.15 3.11 4.99
CA ILE A 86 -2.69 4.16 4.13
C ILE A 86 -2.17 5.50 4.63
N MET A 87 -1.14 6.01 3.96
CA MET A 87 -0.48 7.28 4.24
C MET A 87 -1.26 8.45 3.60
N PRO A 88 -0.92 9.72 3.89
CA PRO A 88 -1.68 10.85 3.36
C PRO A 88 -1.85 10.87 1.85
N ASN A 89 -0.84 10.49 1.07
CA ASN A 89 -0.83 10.57 -0.39
C ASN A 89 -0.46 9.26 -1.11
N HIS A 90 -0.38 8.16 -0.39
CA HIS A 90 -0.11 6.83 -0.96
C HIS A 90 -0.54 5.74 0.01
N PHE A 91 -0.52 4.49 -0.45
CA PHE A 91 -0.56 3.34 0.45
C PHE A 91 0.54 2.33 0.09
N HIS A 92 1.02 1.66 1.12
CA HIS A 92 1.90 0.50 1.03
C HIS A 92 1.11 -0.75 1.39
N ILE A 93 1.38 -1.85 0.70
CA ILE A 93 0.70 -3.13 0.93
C ILE A 93 1.62 -4.30 0.60
N ILE A 94 1.54 -5.37 1.37
CA ILE A 94 2.11 -6.67 1.04
C ILE A 94 0.95 -7.58 0.62
N PHE A 95 0.93 -7.97 -0.64
CA PHE A 95 0.10 -9.07 -1.15
C PHE A 95 0.89 -10.37 -1.09
N HIS A 96 0.26 -11.43 -0.63
CA HIS A 96 0.81 -12.77 -0.70
C HIS A 96 -0.08 -13.62 -1.61
N ILE A 97 0.47 -14.09 -2.71
CA ILE A 97 -0.18 -15.04 -3.62
C ILE A 97 0.22 -16.44 -3.18
N HIS A 98 -0.75 -17.26 -2.78
CA HIS A 98 -0.52 -18.63 -2.35
C HIS A 98 -0.54 -19.60 -3.54
N ALA A 99 0.19 -20.71 -3.39
CA ALA A 99 0.05 -21.82 -4.31
C ALA A 99 -1.36 -22.43 -4.16
N PRO A 100 -2.02 -22.85 -5.27
CA PRO A 100 -3.33 -23.46 -5.20
C PRO A 100 -3.29 -24.73 -4.36
N LYS A 101 -4.22 -24.85 -3.39
CA LYS A 101 -4.28 -26.00 -2.46
C LYS A 101 -4.61 -27.34 -3.13
N ASN A 102 -5.29 -27.31 -4.28
CA ASN A 102 -5.60 -28.49 -5.08
C ASN A 102 -5.00 -28.24 -6.46
N GLY A 103 -4.10 -29.08 -6.93
CA GLY A 103 -3.39 -28.94 -8.19
C GLY A 103 -4.31 -28.38 -9.28
N GLY A 104 -4.21 -27.09 -9.48
CA GLY A 104 -5.19 -26.28 -10.19
C GLY A 104 -5.47 -26.85 -11.58
N GLY A 105 -6.74 -27.11 -11.83
CA GLY A 105 -7.20 -27.51 -13.15
C GLY A 105 -6.71 -26.52 -14.21
N MET A 106 -6.23 -27.01 -15.34
CA MET A 106 -5.85 -26.20 -16.49
C MET A 106 -6.99 -25.25 -16.86
N GLY A 107 -6.84 -23.94 -16.59
CA GLY A 107 -7.79 -22.93 -17.05
C GLY A 107 -8.11 -21.76 -16.10
N ALA A 108 -7.89 -21.85 -14.81
CA ALA A 108 -8.07 -20.69 -13.93
C ALA A 108 -6.83 -19.78 -13.98
N SER A 109 -6.96 -18.64 -14.64
CA SER A 109 -5.93 -17.59 -14.61
C SER A 109 -5.74 -17.13 -13.17
N ARG A 110 -4.52 -17.27 -12.63
CA ARG A 110 -4.18 -16.77 -11.29
C ARG A 110 -4.30 -15.25 -11.22
N PRO A 111 -4.71 -14.70 -10.08
CA PRO A 111 -4.72 -13.27 -9.92
C PRO A 111 -3.31 -12.72 -10.00
N THR A 112 -3.13 -11.62 -10.72
CA THR A 112 -1.86 -10.92 -10.80
C THR A 112 -1.89 -9.70 -9.89
N ILE A 113 -0.71 -9.26 -9.42
CA ILE A 113 -0.58 -7.99 -8.68
C ILE A 113 -1.23 -6.83 -9.44
N HIS A 114 -1.08 -6.81 -10.78
CA HIS A 114 -1.70 -5.78 -11.61
C HIS A 114 -3.23 -5.78 -11.54
N GLN A 115 -3.86 -6.95 -11.53
CA GLN A 115 -5.33 -7.06 -11.42
C GLN A 115 -5.82 -6.57 -10.06
N MET A 116 -5.13 -6.91 -8.96
CA MET A 116 -5.47 -6.47 -7.61
C MET A 116 -5.34 -4.95 -7.46
N VAL A 117 -4.21 -4.38 -7.86
CA VAL A 117 -4.00 -2.92 -7.85
C VAL A 117 -5.03 -2.20 -8.72
N ARG A 118 -5.31 -2.73 -9.92
CA ARG A 118 -6.34 -2.20 -10.81
C ARG A 118 -7.72 -2.24 -10.17
N ALA A 119 -8.08 -3.33 -9.50
CA ALA A 119 -9.37 -3.48 -8.82
C ALA A 119 -9.54 -2.41 -7.73
N ILE A 120 -8.54 -2.20 -6.87
CA ILE A 120 -8.54 -1.15 -5.84
C ILE A 120 -8.67 0.23 -6.48
N LYS A 121 -7.83 0.57 -7.47
CA LYS A 121 -7.85 1.88 -8.13
C LYS A 121 -9.18 2.16 -8.85
N THR A 122 -9.68 1.19 -9.61
CA THR A 122 -10.92 1.34 -10.38
C THR A 122 -12.14 1.38 -9.46
N GLY A 123 -12.16 0.55 -8.42
CA GLY A 123 -13.23 0.53 -7.43
C GLY A 123 -13.33 1.86 -6.68
N THR A 124 -12.19 2.36 -6.19
CA THR A 124 -12.11 3.67 -5.52
C THR A 124 -12.57 4.80 -6.46
N THR A 125 -12.07 4.81 -7.71
CA THR A 125 -12.45 5.81 -8.72
C THR A 125 -13.95 5.80 -8.98
N ARG A 126 -14.55 4.61 -9.10
CA ARG A 126 -16.01 4.48 -9.34
C ARG A 126 -16.81 5.00 -8.15
N GLN A 127 -16.39 4.71 -6.93
CA GLN A 127 -17.12 5.15 -5.73
C GLN A 127 -16.97 6.64 -5.46
N LEU A 128 -15.82 7.24 -5.81
CA LEU A 128 -15.59 8.69 -5.70
C LEU A 128 -16.20 9.49 -6.85
N GLY A 129 -16.42 8.86 -8.03
CA GLY A 129 -16.84 9.54 -9.26
C GLY A 129 -15.69 10.17 -10.05
N TYR A 130 -14.47 10.19 -9.53
CA TYR A 130 -13.28 10.73 -10.21
C TYR A 130 -12.01 9.98 -9.80
N SER A 131 -10.97 10.01 -10.66
CA SER A 131 -9.72 9.32 -10.40
C SER A 131 -8.79 10.15 -9.53
N ILE A 132 -8.34 9.56 -8.43
CA ILE A 132 -7.39 10.15 -7.49
C ILE A 132 -5.97 9.60 -7.65
N TRP A 133 -5.74 8.67 -8.56
CA TRP A 133 -4.54 7.85 -8.62
C TRP A 133 -3.53 8.35 -9.66
N HIS A 134 -2.26 8.29 -9.30
CA HIS A 134 -1.17 8.30 -10.27
C HIS A 134 -1.33 7.11 -11.23
N THR A 135 -0.90 7.25 -12.49
CA THR A 135 -1.10 6.23 -13.54
C THR A 135 -0.41 4.90 -13.22
N SER A 136 0.82 4.95 -12.72
CA SER A 136 1.62 3.78 -12.37
C SER A 136 1.55 3.43 -10.87
N TYR A 137 2.24 2.37 -10.49
CA TYR A 137 2.52 1.98 -9.11
C TYR A 137 3.93 1.37 -9.04
N TYR A 138 4.50 1.28 -7.85
CA TYR A 138 5.78 0.62 -7.60
C TYR A 138 5.53 -0.75 -7.01
N ASP A 139 6.31 -1.74 -7.43
CA ASP A 139 6.28 -3.09 -6.89
C ASP A 139 7.69 -3.62 -6.60
N HIS A 140 7.76 -4.53 -5.63
CA HIS A 140 8.96 -5.26 -5.29
C HIS A 140 8.59 -6.70 -4.96
N VAL A 141 9.27 -7.65 -5.60
CA VAL A 141 9.12 -9.09 -5.29
C VAL A 141 9.94 -9.36 -4.04
N ILE A 142 9.29 -9.77 -2.97
CA ILE A 142 9.94 -10.07 -1.69
C ILE A 142 10.67 -11.40 -1.79
N ARG A 143 11.96 -11.39 -1.45
CA ARG A 143 12.82 -12.57 -1.56
C ARG A 143 13.38 -12.95 -0.20
N GLY A 144 12.74 -13.96 0.43
CA GLY A 144 13.17 -14.51 1.70
C GLY A 144 12.73 -13.72 2.93
N ALA A 145 12.93 -14.30 4.10
CA ALA A 145 12.42 -13.81 5.37
C ALA A 145 13.00 -12.44 5.76
N ARG A 146 14.28 -12.21 5.50
CA ARG A 146 14.93 -10.93 5.85
C ARG A 146 14.31 -9.75 5.09
N ASP A 147 14.13 -9.88 3.77
CA ASP A 147 13.51 -8.85 2.93
C ASP A 147 12.05 -8.59 3.37
N TYR A 148 11.32 -9.68 3.69
CA TYR A 148 9.97 -9.60 4.23
C TYR A 148 9.92 -8.82 5.56
N ASP A 149 10.76 -9.16 6.53
CA ASP A 149 10.81 -8.50 7.84
C ASP A 149 11.19 -7.02 7.73
N GLU A 150 12.12 -6.68 6.84
CA GLU A 150 12.53 -5.31 6.60
C GLU A 150 11.36 -4.47 6.04
N ILE A 151 10.61 -5.01 5.08
CA ILE A 151 9.45 -4.35 4.48
C ILE A 151 8.30 -4.25 5.47
N LEU A 152 8.03 -5.31 6.23
CA LEU A 152 6.99 -5.30 7.26
C LEU A 152 7.25 -4.20 8.31
N ARG A 153 8.50 -4.10 8.82
CA ARG A 153 8.91 -3.02 9.73
C ARG A 153 8.80 -1.64 9.07
N TYR A 154 9.11 -1.53 7.79
CA TYR A 154 8.95 -0.28 7.05
C TYR A 154 7.48 0.15 7.02
N ILE A 155 6.54 -0.73 6.70
CA ILE A 155 5.09 -0.46 6.70
C ILE A 155 4.64 -0.04 8.10
N GLN A 156 5.02 -0.79 9.13
CA GLN A 156 4.60 -0.54 10.52
C GLN A 156 5.11 0.80 11.07
N ASN A 157 6.33 1.17 10.72
CA ASN A 157 6.96 2.39 11.22
C ASN A 157 6.71 3.61 10.31
N ASN A 158 6.08 3.43 9.15
CA ASN A 158 5.89 4.51 8.19
C ASN A 158 5.14 5.72 8.78
N PRO A 159 4.05 5.57 9.57
CA PRO A 159 3.38 6.71 10.19
C PRO A 159 4.29 7.53 11.13
N ALA A 160 5.15 6.86 11.91
CA ALA A 160 6.07 7.54 12.82
C ALA A 160 7.22 8.26 12.09
N LYS A 161 7.52 7.82 10.89
CA LYS A 161 8.61 8.35 10.04
C LYS A 161 8.08 9.08 8.81
N TRP A 162 6.83 9.54 8.83
CA TRP A 162 6.19 10.17 7.68
C TRP A 162 7.02 11.31 7.09
N HIS A 163 7.59 12.17 7.91
CA HIS A 163 8.44 13.29 7.49
C HIS A 163 9.78 12.87 6.83
N LEU A 164 10.15 11.58 6.94
CA LEU A 164 11.34 10.99 6.29
C LEU A 164 10.95 10.13 5.07
N ASP A 165 9.66 10.00 4.79
CA ASP A 165 9.20 9.21 3.65
C ASP A 165 9.53 9.90 2.33
N GLN A 166 9.92 9.11 1.32
CA GLN A 166 10.26 9.64 -0.02
C GLN A 166 9.06 10.28 -0.76
N PHE A 167 7.85 10.01 -0.28
CA PHE A 167 6.61 10.60 -0.81
C PHE A 167 6.13 11.78 0.02
N TYR A 168 6.83 12.11 1.11
CA TYR A 168 6.49 13.26 1.95
C TYR A 168 6.55 14.57 1.15
N ILE A 169 5.52 15.36 1.30
CA ILE A 169 5.47 16.76 0.85
C ILE A 169 5.00 17.56 2.06
N PRO A 170 5.69 18.64 2.44
CA PRO A 170 5.23 19.54 3.49
C PRO A 170 3.84 20.11 3.16
N ASP A 171 2.98 20.25 4.16
CA ASP A 171 1.69 20.89 3.98
C ASP A 171 1.92 22.39 3.59
N GLY A 172 1.40 22.80 2.45
CA GLY A 172 1.53 24.17 1.94
C GLY A 172 2.36 24.33 0.65
N GLU A 173 3.02 23.29 0.15
CA GLU A 173 3.61 23.27 -1.18
C GLU A 173 2.65 22.62 -2.18
N ASP A 174 1.64 23.39 -2.63
CA ASP A 174 0.87 23.03 -3.82
C ASP A 174 1.81 23.05 -5.04
N HIS A 175 2.17 21.89 -5.56
CA HIS A 175 2.81 21.83 -6.88
C HIS A 175 1.76 22.05 -7.96
N PRO A 176 2.03 22.97 -8.89
CA PRO A 176 1.14 23.29 -10.02
C PRO A 176 0.92 22.11 -10.96
#